data_fe29c9e2585dadabaae4c44234e3cd43
#
_entry.id   fe29c9e2585dadabaae4c44234e3cd43
#
_cell.length_a   1.000
_cell.length_b   1.000
_cell.length_c   1.000
_cell.angle_alpha   90.00
_cell.angle_beta   90.00
_cell.angle_gamma   90.00
#
_symmetry.space_group_name_H-M   'P 1'
#
loop_
_entity.id
_entity.type
_entity.pdbx_description
1 polymer ?
#
loop_
_entity_poly.entity_id
_entity_poly.type
_entity_poly.pdbx_seq_one_letter_code
_entity_poly.pdbx_strand_id
1 'polypeptide(L)' 'MSKRFKLVKHYYDLGLWDKRRVHAAVGKWITAAEYKTITGDNYNA' A
#
# COMPACT_ATOMS: atom_id res chain seq x y z
N MET A 1 5.56 -5.75 10.28
CA MET A 1 4.73 -5.10 9.27
C MET A 1 3.34 -4.80 9.82
N SER A 2 2.66 -3.85 9.21
CA SER A 2 1.31 -3.50 9.66
C SER A 2 0.36 -4.69 9.49
N LYS A 3 -0.65 -4.75 10.36
CA LYS A 3 -1.63 -5.84 10.32
C LYS A 3 -2.34 -5.94 8.97
N ARG A 4 -2.54 -4.82 8.30
CA ARG A 4 -3.27 -4.77 7.04
C ARG A 4 -2.37 -4.78 5.80
N PHE A 5 -1.06 -4.96 6.00
CA PHE A 5 -0.13 -4.97 4.88
C PHE A 5 -0.51 -6.04 3.84
N LYS A 6 -0.73 -7.27 4.30
CA LYS A 6 -1.08 -8.37 3.39
C LYS A 6 -2.39 -8.12 2.68
N LEU A 7 -3.36 -7.53 3.37
CA LEU A 7 -4.66 -7.24 2.79
C LEU A 7 -4.54 -6.20 1.68
N VAL A 8 -3.84 -5.10 1.95
CA VAL A 8 -3.65 -4.04 0.96
C VAL A 8 -2.86 -4.56 -0.23
N LYS A 9 -1.78 -5.31 0.03
CA LYS A 9 -0.99 -5.90 -1.04
C LYS A 9 -1.83 -6.83 -1.91
N HIS A 10 -2.67 -7.64 -1.29
CA HIS A 10 -3.54 -8.57 -2.00
C HIS A 10 -4.49 -7.82 -2.93
N TYR A 11 -5.13 -6.77 -2.44
CA TYR A 11 -6.04 -5.96 -3.26
C TYR A 11 -5.32 -5.30 -4.42
N TYR A 12 -4.10 -4.81 -4.17
CA TYR A 12 -3.31 -4.18 -5.24
C TYR A 12 -2.92 -5.22 -6.30
N ASP A 13 -2.47 -6.39 -5.87
CA ASP A 13 -2.05 -7.47 -6.78
C ASP A 13 -3.22 -7.95 -7.64
N LEU A 14 -4.43 -7.96 -7.10
CA LEU A 14 -5.63 -8.36 -7.83
C LEU A 14 -6.16 -7.27 -8.77
N GLY A 15 -5.58 -6.07 -8.72
CA GLY A 15 -6.05 -4.96 -9.53
C GLY A 15 -7.28 -4.25 -8.98
N LEU A 16 -7.71 -4.60 -7.76
CA LEU A 16 -8.86 -3.95 -7.13
C LEU A 16 -8.52 -2.56 -6.61
N TRP A 17 -7.25 -2.35 -6.23
CA TRP A 17 -6.75 -1.06 -5.75
C TRP A 17 -5.65 -0.59 -6.68
N ASP A 18 -5.64 0.72 -6.99
CA ASP A 18 -4.56 1.34 -7.73
C ASP A 18 -3.56 1.99 -6.75
N LYS A 19 -2.48 2.56 -7.28
CA LYS A 19 -1.46 3.20 -6.45
C LYS A 19 -2.01 4.35 -5.61
N ARG A 20 -2.98 5.08 -6.15
CA ARG A 20 -3.60 6.19 -5.43
C ARG A 20 -4.31 5.68 -4.17
N ARG A 21 -4.98 4.55 -4.29
CA ARG A 21 -5.69 3.96 -3.16
C ARG A 21 -4.71 3.46 -2.10
N VAL A 22 -3.64 2.81 -2.52
CA VAL A 22 -2.59 2.36 -1.61
C VAL A 22 -1.93 3.55 -0.93
N HIS A 23 -1.68 4.62 -1.68
CA HIS A 23 -1.12 5.86 -1.13
C HIS A 23 -2.01 6.42 -0.02
N ALA A 24 -3.31 6.41 -0.22
CA ALA A 24 -4.27 6.90 0.77
C ALA A 24 -4.29 6.04 2.04
N ALA A 25 -3.87 4.78 1.95
CA ALA A 25 -3.83 3.88 3.11
C ALA A 25 -2.60 4.11 3.98
N VAL A 26 -1.59 4.82 3.46
CA VAL A 26 -0.37 5.11 4.24
C VAL A 26 -0.72 6.00 5.42
N GLY A 27 -0.21 5.62 6.60
CA GLY A 27 -0.49 6.34 7.83
C GLY A 27 -1.75 5.86 8.56
N LYS A 28 -2.59 5.07 7.88
CA LYS A 28 -3.80 4.50 8.48
C LYS A 28 -3.65 2.99 8.63
N TRP A 29 -3.35 2.30 7.55
CA TRP A 29 -3.29 0.84 7.50
C TRP A 29 -1.88 0.32 7.28
N ILE A 30 -1.04 1.06 6.57
CA ILE A 30 0.32 0.67 6.22
C ILE A 30 1.27 1.85 6.42
N THR A 31 2.57 1.56 6.32
CA THR A 31 3.62 2.59 6.39
C THR A 31 4.08 2.99 5.01
N ALA A 32 4.86 4.09 4.92
CA ALA A 32 5.45 4.52 3.66
C ALA A 32 6.38 3.46 3.08
N ALA A 33 7.14 2.76 3.93
CA ALA A 33 8.03 1.68 3.49
C ALA A 33 7.23 0.54 2.88
N GLU A 34 6.07 0.24 3.46
CA GLU A 34 5.18 -0.80 2.94
C GLU A 34 4.55 -0.41 1.62
N TYR A 35 4.24 0.88 1.44
CA TYR A 35 3.78 1.39 0.15
C TYR A 35 4.78 1.05 -0.95
N LYS A 36 6.06 1.32 -0.70
CA LYS A 36 7.10 1.01 -1.67
C LYS A 36 7.20 -0.49 -1.94
N THR A 37 7.08 -1.30 -0.90
CA THR A 37 7.11 -2.75 -1.04
C THR A 37 5.95 -3.26 -1.90
N ILE A 38 4.77 -2.67 -1.76
CA ILE A 38 3.57 -3.09 -2.48
C ILE A 38 3.61 -2.60 -3.93
N THR A 39 3.92 -1.33 -4.16
CA THR A 39 3.77 -0.71 -5.47
C THR A 39 5.06 -0.64 -6.27
N GLY A 40 6.21 -0.74 -5.60
CA GLY A 40 7.51 -0.56 -6.23
C GLY A 40 7.96 0.90 -6.36
N ASP A 41 7.10 1.84 -5.99
CA ASP A 41 7.40 3.27 -6.08
C ASP A 41 7.67 3.86 -4.71
N ASN A 42 8.49 4.91 -4.65
CA ASN A 42 8.70 5.66 -3.42
C ASN A 42 7.43 6.40 -3.04
N TYR A 43 7.15 6.46 -1.73
CA TYR A 43 6.02 7.22 -1.24
C TYR A 43 6.35 8.72 -1.25
N ASN A 44 5.53 9.48 -1.95
CA ASN A 44 5.63 10.94 -1.98
C ASN A 44 4.37 11.49 -1.32
N ALA A 45 4.59 12.18 -0.19
CA ALA A 45 3.48 12.73 0.58
C ALA A 45 2.75 13.84 -0.18
#